data_2eb5dc5f47ff5d1133426fbf0618b2f2
#
_entry.id   2eb5dc5f47ff5d1133426fbf0618b2f2
#
_cell.length_a   1.000
_cell.length_b   1.000
_cell.length_c   1.000
_cell.angle_alpha   90.00
_cell.angle_beta   90.00
_cell.angle_gamma   90.00
#
_symmetry.space_group_name_H-M   'P 1'
#
loop_
_entity.id
_entity.type
_entity.pdbx_description
1 polymer ?
#
loop_
_entity_poly.entity_id
_entity_poly.type
_entity_poly.pdbx_seq_one_letter_code
_entity_poly.pdbx_strand_id
1 'polypeptide(L)'
;YGYLDIDGLVAIGAKARVDAIHPGYGFLSENPNFARASVAAGIAFIGPPAEVISSMANKREARERLRGLGVPVLSGTSGSLDGSADIEEQAQAIGYPVMVKASEGGGGIGLGIIPGPERLSRALRRAGSASNRAFGSDDLYLEKYISDARHVEVQVLGDKHGNVIHLFERECSVQRRHQKLIEETPAPLFSNSQRAAITEAALTAARGIGYQNAGTFEFLVDPDGKFYFMETNTRLQVEHGITEMTTGFDLVEQQIRVASGEPLDITQSDIRPQGHSLEVRICAEDPDSFLPSPGLLSDWSIPSGDGIRVESGVRAGDEVSSYFDPLIAKILIHADGRSAAIDKMLSTLRNARIEGIKTNVPFHIKALESERFQDGSYTTQLAAQLTAPPS
;
A
#
# COMPACT_ATOMS: atom_id res chain seq x y z
N TYR A 1 16.61 20.68 4.75
CA TYR A 1 17.62 19.60 4.79
C TYR A 1 16.98 18.40 5.47
N GLY A 2 17.03 17.23 4.86
CA GLY A 2 16.48 16.02 5.41
C GLY A 2 16.18 14.98 4.34
N TYR A 3 15.29 14.06 4.66
CA TYR A 3 14.93 12.93 3.79
C TYR A 3 14.23 13.31 2.46
N LEU A 4 13.92 14.59 2.23
CA LEU A 4 13.38 15.12 0.97
C LEU A 4 14.41 15.94 0.16
N ASP A 5 15.65 16.06 0.66
CA ASP A 5 16.73 16.80 0.01
C ASP A 5 17.48 15.87 -0.96
N ILE A 6 17.07 15.87 -2.22
CA ILE A 6 17.63 15.02 -3.28
C ILE A 6 19.14 15.24 -3.42
N ASP A 7 19.57 16.51 -3.55
CA ASP A 7 20.97 16.84 -3.77
C ASP A 7 21.85 16.47 -2.58
N GLY A 8 21.34 16.71 -1.36
CA GLY A 8 22.00 16.34 -0.12
C GLY A 8 22.18 14.82 0.02
N LEU A 9 21.13 14.03 -0.27
CA LEU A 9 21.19 12.57 -0.19
C LEU A 9 22.14 11.98 -1.23
N VAL A 10 22.11 12.47 -2.48
CA VAL A 10 23.02 12.01 -3.53
C VAL A 10 24.47 12.39 -3.20
N ALA A 11 24.72 13.61 -2.67
CA ALA A 11 26.06 14.03 -2.23
C ALA A 11 26.61 13.17 -1.09
N ILE A 12 25.74 12.77 -0.12
CA ILE A 12 26.10 11.83 0.96
C ILE A 12 26.48 10.47 0.37
N GLY A 13 25.70 9.93 -0.55
CA GLY A 13 25.98 8.67 -1.23
C GLY A 13 27.33 8.70 -1.98
N ALA A 14 27.56 9.74 -2.76
CA ALA A 14 28.81 9.94 -3.50
C ALA A 14 30.02 10.07 -2.55
N LYS A 15 29.89 10.84 -1.46
CA LYS A 15 30.96 10.99 -0.44
C LYS A 15 31.25 9.66 0.26
N ALA A 16 30.23 8.88 0.55
CA ALA A 16 30.37 7.55 1.16
C ALA A 16 30.85 6.48 0.17
N ARG A 17 30.91 6.80 -1.14
CA ARG A 17 31.29 5.89 -2.22
C ARG A 17 30.43 4.63 -2.24
N VAL A 18 29.10 4.81 -2.10
CA VAL A 18 28.17 3.69 -2.17
C VAL A 18 27.95 3.27 -3.62
N ASP A 19 27.73 1.97 -3.85
CA ASP A 19 27.42 1.43 -5.17
C ASP A 19 25.93 1.65 -5.53
N ALA A 20 25.07 1.67 -4.51
CA ALA A 20 23.61 1.77 -4.70
C ALA A 20 22.93 2.52 -3.55
N ILE A 21 21.73 3.04 -3.82
CA ILE A 21 20.82 3.62 -2.83
C ILE A 21 19.52 2.83 -2.85
N HIS A 22 19.13 2.30 -1.68
CA HIS A 22 17.79 1.74 -1.46
C HIS A 22 16.90 2.84 -0.87
N PRO A 23 15.81 3.25 -1.56
CA PRO A 23 14.99 4.36 -1.09
C PRO A 23 14.03 4.00 0.06
N GLY A 24 13.92 2.71 0.39
CA GLY A 24 12.92 2.23 1.35
C GLY A 24 11.48 2.43 0.86
N TYR A 25 10.61 2.85 1.75
CA TYR A 25 9.25 3.30 1.47
C TYR A 25 9.01 4.68 2.13
N GLY A 26 8.09 5.48 1.56
CA GLY A 26 7.90 6.88 1.96
C GLY A 26 8.95 7.84 1.38
N PHE A 27 8.92 9.09 1.79
CA PHE A 27 9.82 10.17 1.37
C PHE A 27 10.06 10.20 -0.16
N LEU A 28 11.26 9.93 -0.63
CA LEU A 28 11.67 9.98 -2.04
C LEU A 28 11.57 8.65 -2.78
N SER A 29 11.00 7.60 -2.18
CA SER A 29 10.97 6.26 -2.78
C SER A 29 10.21 6.18 -4.11
N GLU A 30 9.25 7.08 -4.34
CA GLU A 30 8.49 7.20 -5.59
C GLU A 30 8.78 8.50 -6.34
N ASN A 31 9.96 9.10 -6.06
CA ASN A 31 10.35 10.35 -6.71
C ASN A 31 11.26 10.08 -7.93
N PRO A 32 10.78 10.35 -9.18
CA PRO A 32 11.56 10.07 -10.37
C PRO A 32 12.83 10.94 -10.49
N ASN A 33 12.83 12.13 -9.88
CA ASN A 33 14.00 13.00 -9.90
C ASN A 33 15.12 12.48 -8.99
N PHE A 34 14.77 11.85 -7.86
CA PHE A 34 15.75 11.19 -7.00
C PHE A 34 16.38 9.99 -7.71
N ALA A 35 15.57 9.17 -8.39
CA ALA A 35 16.09 8.07 -9.19
C ALA A 35 17.04 8.56 -10.30
N ARG A 36 16.68 9.62 -11.05
CA ARG A 36 17.54 10.21 -12.08
C ARG A 36 18.82 10.78 -11.51
N ALA A 37 18.75 11.52 -10.41
CA ALA A 37 19.91 12.14 -9.77
C ALA A 37 20.89 11.09 -9.24
N SER A 38 20.40 10.00 -8.66
CA SER A 38 21.23 8.88 -8.22
C SER A 38 21.99 8.25 -9.39
N VAL A 39 21.29 7.90 -10.46
CA VAL A 39 21.90 7.31 -11.67
C VAL A 39 22.89 8.27 -12.33
N ALA A 40 22.57 9.57 -12.42
CA ALA A 40 23.48 10.59 -12.97
C ALA A 40 24.77 10.75 -12.15
N ALA A 41 24.73 10.47 -10.85
CA ALA A 41 25.89 10.45 -9.96
C ALA A 41 26.68 9.12 -10.00
N GLY A 42 26.28 8.17 -10.85
CA GLY A 42 26.90 6.85 -10.95
C GLY A 42 26.51 5.88 -9.82
N ILE A 43 25.44 6.17 -9.10
CA ILE A 43 24.93 5.37 -7.98
C ILE A 43 23.68 4.62 -8.46
N ALA A 44 23.65 3.30 -8.34
CA ALA A 44 22.47 2.52 -8.73
C ALA A 44 21.27 2.86 -7.83
N PHE A 45 20.12 3.15 -8.44
CA PHE A 45 18.87 3.30 -7.70
C PHE A 45 18.21 1.91 -7.58
N ILE A 46 17.98 1.45 -6.36
CA ILE A 46 17.31 0.16 -6.10
C ILE A 46 15.80 0.37 -6.16
N GLY A 47 15.25 0.24 -7.35
CA GLY A 47 13.85 0.51 -7.66
C GLY A 47 13.60 0.51 -9.16
N PRO A 48 12.37 0.83 -9.60
CA PRO A 48 12.04 0.95 -11.00
C PRO A 48 12.79 2.11 -11.69
N PRO A 49 12.92 2.09 -13.03
CA PRO A 49 13.44 3.23 -13.79
C PRO A 49 12.60 4.49 -13.53
N ALA A 50 13.27 5.65 -13.55
CA ALA A 50 12.63 6.94 -13.32
C ALA A 50 11.42 7.21 -14.25
N GLU A 51 11.47 6.71 -15.48
CA GLU A 51 10.41 6.82 -16.48
C GLU A 51 9.16 6.01 -16.07
N VAL A 52 9.36 4.83 -15.47
CA VAL A 52 8.28 4.00 -14.94
C VAL A 52 7.66 4.68 -13.73
N ILE A 53 8.48 5.16 -12.78
CA ILE A 53 8.00 5.93 -11.62
C ILE A 53 7.17 7.13 -12.09
N SER A 54 7.70 7.93 -13.01
CA SER A 54 7.04 9.12 -13.54
C SER A 54 5.70 8.79 -14.22
N SER A 55 5.67 7.71 -15.02
CA SER A 55 4.48 7.31 -15.78
C SER A 55 3.33 6.76 -14.91
N MET A 56 3.66 6.32 -13.69
CA MET A 56 2.67 5.79 -12.72
C MET A 56 2.31 6.80 -11.64
N ALA A 57 3.03 7.93 -11.53
CA ALA A 57 2.81 8.95 -10.50
C ALA A 57 1.44 9.67 -10.66
N ASN A 58 1.01 9.93 -11.89
CA ASN A 58 -0.31 10.51 -12.15
C ASN A 58 -1.35 9.39 -12.27
N LYS A 59 -2.24 9.31 -11.28
CA LYS A 59 -3.24 8.22 -11.17
C LYS A 59 -4.19 8.14 -12.36
N ARG A 60 -4.60 9.30 -12.91
CA ARG A 60 -5.48 9.36 -14.07
C ARG A 60 -4.79 8.82 -15.32
N GLU A 61 -3.55 9.25 -15.58
CA GLU A 61 -2.77 8.81 -16.73
C GLU A 61 -2.40 7.32 -16.64
N ALA A 62 -1.99 6.86 -15.44
CA ALA A 62 -1.74 5.46 -15.17
C ALA A 62 -2.97 4.58 -15.47
N ARG A 63 -4.15 5.01 -15.03
CA ARG A 63 -5.42 4.34 -15.32
C ARG A 63 -5.70 4.22 -16.82
N GLU A 64 -5.58 5.33 -17.56
CA GLU A 64 -5.80 5.33 -19.02
C GLU A 64 -4.81 4.41 -19.74
N ARG A 65 -3.54 4.46 -19.33
CA ARG A 65 -2.50 3.60 -19.89
C ARG A 65 -2.81 2.12 -19.65
N LEU A 66 -3.18 1.73 -18.42
CA LEU A 66 -3.48 0.35 -18.09
C LEU A 66 -4.80 -0.13 -18.70
N ARG A 67 -5.80 0.76 -18.85
CA ARG A 67 -7.01 0.46 -19.64
C ARG A 67 -6.66 0.10 -21.09
N GLY A 68 -5.74 0.85 -21.72
CA GLY A 68 -5.24 0.57 -23.06
C GLY A 68 -4.52 -0.78 -23.18
N LEU A 69 -4.00 -1.34 -22.10
CA LEU A 69 -3.41 -2.67 -22.01
C LEU A 69 -4.44 -3.79 -21.69
N GLY A 70 -5.72 -3.45 -21.53
CA GLY A 70 -6.76 -4.41 -21.19
C GLY A 70 -6.91 -4.72 -19.69
N VAL A 71 -6.22 -3.98 -18.81
CA VAL A 71 -6.40 -4.11 -17.37
C VAL A 71 -7.72 -3.48 -16.95
N PRO A 72 -8.57 -4.17 -16.18
CA PRO A 72 -9.84 -3.60 -15.71
C PRO A 72 -9.60 -2.35 -14.84
N VAL A 73 -10.30 -1.27 -15.14
CA VAL A 73 -10.27 -0.01 -14.37
C VAL A 73 -11.69 0.44 -14.09
N LEU A 74 -11.89 1.17 -12.98
CA LEU A 74 -13.20 1.73 -12.67
C LEU A 74 -13.67 2.71 -13.74
N SER A 75 -14.97 2.82 -13.94
CA SER A 75 -15.56 3.90 -14.73
C SER A 75 -15.22 5.24 -14.08
N GLY A 76 -14.81 6.22 -14.88
CA GLY A 76 -14.43 7.54 -14.37
C GLY A 76 -14.19 8.52 -15.51
N THR A 77 -13.91 9.78 -15.15
CA THR A 77 -13.59 10.81 -16.13
C THR A 77 -12.24 10.57 -16.78
N SER A 78 -12.10 10.87 -18.06
CA SER A 78 -10.85 10.74 -18.83
C SER A 78 -10.00 12.01 -18.84
N GLY A 79 -10.59 13.17 -18.50
CA GLY A 79 -9.92 14.48 -18.45
C GLY A 79 -9.85 15.07 -17.04
N SER A 80 -9.08 16.17 -16.93
CA SER A 80 -9.15 17.04 -15.76
C SER A 80 -10.54 17.67 -15.66
N LEU A 81 -10.99 17.92 -14.43
CA LEU A 81 -12.29 18.56 -14.17
C LEU A 81 -12.22 20.09 -14.26
N ASP A 82 -11.19 20.66 -14.88
CA ASP A 82 -10.96 22.11 -14.99
C ASP A 82 -12.10 22.80 -15.75
N GLY A 83 -13.09 23.30 -14.99
CA GLY A 83 -14.13 24.19 -15.53
C GLY A 83 -15.00 23.60 -16.64
N SER A 84 -15.01 22.28 -16.85
CA SER A 84 -15.85 21.67 -17.85
C SER A 84 -17.32 21.86 -17.48
N ALA A 85 -18.12 22.44 -18.41
CA ALA A 85 -19.58 22.60 -18.25
C ALA A 85 -20.31 21.26 -18.05
N ASP A 86 -19.63 20.16 -18.31
CA ASP A 86 -20.20 18.80 -18.40
C ASP A 86 -19.90 17.91 -17.19
N ILE A 87 -19.35 18.45 -16.08
CA ILE A 87 -18.97 17.64 -14.90
C ILE A 87 -20.19 16.89 -14.32
N GLU A 88 -21.34 17.54 -14.29
CA GLU A 88 -22.58 16.92 -13.79
C GLU A 88 -23.04 15.78 -14.71
N GLU A 89 -22.95 15.95 -16.01
CA GLU A 89 -23.28 14.91 -17.00
C GLU A 89 -22.30 13.73 -16.90
N GLN A 90 -21.01 13.99 -16.76
CA GLN A 90 -20.00 12.96 -16.57
C GLN A 90 -20.24 12.17 -15.29
N ALA A 91 -20.51 12.85 -14.17
CA ALA A 91 -20.84 12.20 -12.90
C ALA A 91 -22.10 11.35 -13.01
N GLN A 92 -23.13 11.83 -13.71
CA GLN A 92 -24.36 11.10 -13.99
C GLN A 92 -24.10 9.86 -14.86
N ALA A 93 -23.25 9.98 -15.87
CA ALA A 93 -22.88 8.86 -16.75
C ALA A 93 -22.09 7.77 -16.02
N ILE A 94 -21.20 8.14 -15.07
CA ILE A 94 -20.50 7.20 -14.19
C ILE A 94 -21.51 6.52 -13.24
N GLY A 95 -22.54 7.24 -12.82
CA GLY A 95 -23.57 6.79 -11.87
C GLY A 95 -23.14 6.95 -10.40
N TYR A 96 -23.93 7.71 -9.64
CA TYR A 96 -23.71 7.91 -8.21
C TYR A 96 -23.86 6.58 -7.39
N PRO A 97 -23.16 6.46 -6.24
CA PRO A 97 -22.16 7.38 -5.73
C PRO A 97 -20.87 7.39 -6.57
N VAL A 98 -20.23 8.55 -6.63
CA VAL A 98 -18.91 8.72 -7.26
C VAL A 98 -17.89 9.18 -6.22
N MET A 99 -16.60 9.00 -6.50
CA MET A 99 -15.50 9.50 -5.69
C MET A 99 -14.72 10.54 -6.46
N VAL A 100 -14.49 11.71 -5.87
CA VAL A 100 -13.52 12.68 -6.37
C VAL A 100 -12.13 12.31 -5.84
N LYS A 101 -11.13 12.39 -6.70
CA LYS A 101 -9.73 12.12 -6.40
C LYS A 101 -8.82 13.19 -6.99
N ALA A 102 -7.72 13.50 -6.30
CA ALA A 102 -6.60 14.22 -6.89
C ALA A 102 -5.85 13.31 -7.86
N SER A 103 -5.44 13.84 -9.01
CA SER A 103 -4.65 13.11 -10.02
C SER A 103 -3.23 12.84 -9.53
N GLU A 104 -2.70 13.71 -8.69
CA GLU A 104 -1.38 13.59 -8.07
C GLU A 104 -1.48 13.41 -6.56
N GLY A 105 -0.45 12.77 -5.97
CA GLY A 105 -0.33 12.57 -4.53
C GLY A 105 -0.95 11.27 -4.01
N GLY A 106 -0.94 11.14 -2.67
CA GLY A 106 -1.34 9.91 -1.96
C GLY A 106 -1.90 10.18 -0.57
N GLY A 107 -1.99 9.14 0.26
CA GLY A 107 -2.41 9.27 1.66
C GLY A 107 -3.86 9.71 1.88
N GLY A 108 -4.73 9.60 0.87
CA GLY A 108 -6.15 9.94 1.00
C GLY A 108 -6.46 11.44 0.95
N ILE A 109 -5.48 12.30 0.66
CA ILE A 109 -5.68 13.75 0.53
C ILE A 109 -6.37 14.06 -0.80
N GLY A 110 -7.39 14.92 -0.77
CA GLY A 110 -8.18 15.26 -1.97
C GLY A 110 -9.22 14.21 -2.35
N LEU A 111 -9.49 13.22 -1.49
CA LEU A 111 -10.56 12.25 -1.68
C LEU A 111 -11.89 12.73 -1.11
N GLY A 112 -12.99 12.37 -1.77
CA GLY A 112 -14.33 12.63 -1.26
C GLY A 112 -15.41 11.80 -1.94
N ILE A 113 -16.26 11.15 -1.13
CA ILE A 113 -17.42 10.41 -1.64
C ILE A 113 -18.56 11.40 -1.91
N ILE A 114 -19.14 11.30 -3.09
CA ILE A 114 -20.24 12.14 -3.56
C ILE A 114 -21.45 11.24 -3.79
N PRO A 115 -22.40 11.21 -2.84
CA PRO A 115 -23.55 10.29 -2.89
C PRO A 115 -24.59 10.70 -3.93
N GLY A 116 -24.66 11.97 -4.31
CA GLY A 116 -25.63 12.51 -5.25
C GLY A 116 -25.20 13.86 -5.81
N PRO A 117 -25.90 14.34 -6.86
CA PRO A 117 -25.52 15.55 -7.61
C PRO A 117 -25.52 16.83 -6.74
N GLU A 118 -26.36 16.89 -5.72
CA GLU A 118 -26.48 18.06 -4.82
C GLU A 118 -25.19 18.34 -4.02
N ARG A 119 -24.30 17.38 -3.89
CA ARG A 119 -23.01 17.51 -3.16
C ARG A 119 -21.80 17.69 -4.08
N LEU A 120 -21.98 17.54 -5.40
CA LEU A 120 -20.88 17.49 -6.37
C LEU A 120 -19.99 18.75 -6.29
N SER A 121 -20.58 19.95 -6.54
CA SER A 121 -19.83 21.20 -6.58
C SER A 121 -19.11 21.53 -5.26
N ARG A 122 -19.72 21.18 -4.09
CA ARG A 122 -19.09 21.41 -2.79
C ARG A 122 -17.91 20.46 -2.57
N ALA A 123 -18.07 19.19 -2.96
CA ALA A 123 -17.03 18.18 -2.82
C ALA A 123 -15.82 18.51 -3.69
N LEU A 124 -16.03 18.92 -4.95
CA LEU A 124 -14.97 19.32 -5.87
C LEU A 124 -14.15 20.49 -5.31
N ARG A 125 -14.81 21.56 -4.87
CA ARG A 125 -14.10 22.70 -4.26
C ARG A 125 -13.26 22.32 -3.04
N ARG A 126 -13.81 21.44 -2.18
CA ARG A 126 -13.10 20.96 -0.99
C ARG A 126 -11.89 20.12 -1.37
N ALA A 127 -12.06 19.19 -2.30
CA ALA A 127 -11.00 18.31 -2.77
C ALA A 127 -9.88 19.09 -3.46
N GLY A 128 -10.21 20.03 -4.38
CA GLY A 128 -9.24 20.89 -5.05
C GLY A 128 -8.44 21.75 -4.09
N SER A 129 -9.12 22.38 -3.12
CA SER A 129 -8.42 23.17 -2.09
C SER A 129 -7.48 22.32 -1.22
N ALA A 130 -7.84 21.07 -0.92
CA ALA A 130 -6.99 20.16 -0.15
C ALA A 130 -5.80 19.70 -0.97
N SER A 131 -6.02 19.33 -2.22
CA SER A 131 -4.98 18.88 -3.17
C SER A 131 -3.97 20.00 -3.43
N ASN A 132 -4.45 21.21 -3.73
CA ASN A 132 -3.56 22.35 -4.00
C ASN A 132 -2.67 22.69 -2.79
N ARG A 133 -3.19 22.63 -1.57
CA ARG A 133 -2.38 22.85 -0.36
C ARG A 133 -1.32 21.79 -0.13
N ALA A 134 -1.63 20.54 -0.45
CA ALA A 134 -0.74 19.41 -0.17
C ALA A 134 0.26 19.13 -1.28
N PHE A 135 -0.14 19.33 -2.55
CA PHE A 135 0.61 18.88 -3.72
C PHE A 135 0.89 20.01 -4.73
N GLY A 136 0.32 21.20 -4.53
CA GLY A 136 0.47 22.33 -5.47
C GLY A 136 -0.34 22.18 -6.75
N SER A 137 -1.26 21.21 -6.83
CA SER A 137 -2.11 20.92 -7.99
C SER A 137 -3.55 20.72 -7.54
N ASP A 138 -4.50 21.28 -8.30
CA ASP A 138 -5.93 21.07 -8.14
C ASP A 138 -6.54 20.19 -9.22
N ASP A 139 -5.69 19.48 -9.98
CA ASP A 139 -6.13 18.50 -10.97
C ASP A 139 -6.89 17.37 -10.30
N LEU A 140 -8.18 17.27 -10.58
CA LEU A 140 -9.12 16.31 -10.04
C LEU A 140 -9.74 15.45 -11.12
N TYR A 141 -10.20 14.26 -10.74
CA TYR A 141 -11.01 13.39 -11.59
C TYR A 141 -12.07 12.67 -10.75
N LEU A 142 -13.09 12.13 -11.41
CA LEU A 142 -14.15 11.34 -10.80
C LEU A 142 -14.00 9.86 -11.16
N GLU A 143 -14.31 9.00 -10.20
CA GLU A 143 -14.42 7.56 -10.40
C GLU A 143 -15.71 7.02 -9.77
N LYS A 144 -16.17 5.87 -10.28
CA LYS A 144 -17.21 5.11 -9.60
C LYS A 144 -16.76 4.75 -8.19
N TYR A 145 -17.57 5.06 -7.19
CA TYR A 145 -17.36 4.59 -5.83
C TYR A 145 -17.98 3.21 -5.64
N ILE A 146 -17.21 2.28 -5.11
CA ILE A 146 -17.69 0.96 -4.71
C ILE A 146 -17.80 0.95 -3.19
N SER A 147 -19.02 0.85 -2.68
CA SER A 147 -19.26 0.55 -1.27
C SER A 147 -18.86 -0.91 -1.00
N ASP A 148 -18.39 -1.19 0.20
CA ASP A 148 -18.04 -2.55 0.61
C ASP A 148 -16.98 -3.24 -0.28
N ALA A 149 -16.09 -2.43 -0.88
CA ALA A 149 -14.97 -2.95 -1.64
C ALA A 149 -13.95 -3.64 -0.73
N ARG A 150 -13.26 -4.64 -1.30
CA ARG A 150 -12.02 -5.16 -0.74
C ARG A 150 -10.84 -4.50 -1.45
N HIS A 151 -9.74 -4.32 -0.73
CA HIS A 151 -8.49 -3.81 -1.25
C HIS A 151 -7.49 -4.96 -1.34
N VAL A 152 -7.22 -5.41 -2.54
CA VAL A 152 -6.29 -6.50 -2.82
C VAL A 152 -5.18 -5.98 -3.72
N GLU A 153 -3.96 -6.39 -3.44
CA GLU A 153 -2.79 -5.95 -4.19
C GLU A 153 -1.96 -7.13 -4.64
N VAL A 154 -1.22 -6.97 -5.74
CA VAL A 154 -0.35 -8.02 -6.28
C VAL A 154 1.09 -7.55 -6.27
N GLN A 155 1.96 -8.32 -5.60
CA GLN A 155 3.39 -8.10 -5.61
C GLN A 155 3.97 -8.54 -6.93
N VAL A 156 4.70 -7.66 -7.61
CA VAL A 156 5.48 -8.00 -8.81
C VAL A 156 6.96 -7.79 -8.59
N LEU A 157 7.76 -8.50 -9.36
CA LEU A 157 9.20 -8.33 -9.45
C LEU A 157 9.62 -8.47 -10.91
N GLY A 158 10.34 -7.49 -11.44
CA GLY A 158 10.83 -7.51 -12.82
C GLY A 158 12.33 -7.27 -12.89
N ASP A 159 13.00 -7.80 -13.91
CA ASP A 159 14.42 -7.55 -14.20
C ASP A 159 14.60 -6.64 -15.42
N LYS A 160 15.86 -6.31 -15.71
CA LYS A 160 16.25 -5.53 -16.89
C LYS A 160 16.18 -6.34 -18.20
N HIS A 161 16.00 -7.65 -18.12
CA HIS A 161 16.02 -8.59 -19.24
C HIS A 161 14.61 -8.89 -19.77
N GLY A 162 13.57 -8.30 -19.15
CA GLY A 162 12.18 -8.47 -19.53
C GLY A 162 11.45 -9.61 -18.82
N ASN A 163 12.10 -10.29 -17.87
CA ASN A 163 11.42 -11.25 -17.02
C ASN A 163 10.61 -10.50 -15.96
N VAL A 164 9.33 -10.87 -15.82
CA VAL A 164 8.41 -10.31 -14.81
C VAL A 164 7.62 -11.44 -14.21
N ILE A 165 7.65 -11.56 -12.90
CA ILE A 165 6.90 -12.54 -12.10
C ILE A 165 6.00 -11.82 -11.09
N HIS A 166 4.97 -12.52 -10.61
CA HIS A 166 4.21 -12.10 -9.43
C HIS A 166 4.52 -13.01 -8.23
N LEU A 167 4.45 -12.44 -7.04
CA LEU A 167 4.58 -13.17 -5.78
C LEU A 167 3.23 -13.22 -5.04
N PHE A 168 2.16 -13.39 -5.80
CA PHE A 168 0.78 -13.47 -5.36
C PHE A 168 0.23 -12.20 -4.73
N GLU A 169 -0.99 -12.32 -4.22
CA GLU A 169 -1.76 -11.20 -3.71
C GLU A 169 -1.66 -11.08 -2.19
N ARG A 170 -1.93 -9.86 -1.72
CA ARG A 170 -2.16 -9.53 -0.31
C ARG A 170 -3.53 -8.88 -0.19
N GLU A 171 -4.25 -9.23 0.86
CA GLU A 171 -5.51 -8.60 1.25
C GLU A 171 -5.21 -7.47 2.25
N CYS A 172 -5.61 -6.26 1.94
CA CYS A 172 -5.28 -5.04 2.67
C CYS A 172 -6.50 -4.21 3.06
N SER A 173 -7.67 -4.83 3.18
CA SER A 173 -8.93 -4.10 3.42
C SER A 173 -9.06 -3.54 4.83
N VAL A 174 -8.35 -4.09 5.83
CA VAL A 174 -8.43 -3.53 7.18
C VAL A 174 -7.59 -2.26 7.24
N GLN A 175 -8.26 -1.14 7.02
CA GLN A 175 -7.61 0.17 6.93
C GLN A 175 -8.44 1.26 7.59
N ARG A 176 -7.78 2.31 8.05
CA ARG A 176 -8.39 3.51 8.61
C ARG A 176 -7.88 4.73 7.86
N ARG A 177 -8.82 5.56 7.35
CA ARG A 177 -8.49 6.75 6.57
C ARG A 177 -7.53 6.46 5.41
N HIS A 178 -7.72 5.31 4.75
CA HIS A 178 -6.87 4.80 3.67
C HIS A 178 -5.45 4.40 4.09
N GLN A 179 -5.17 4.24 5.38
CA GLN A 179 -3.95 3.65 5.89
C GLN A 179 -4.22 2.20 6.30
N LYS A 180 -3.45 1.27 5.76
CA LYS A 180 -3.53 -0.16 6.06
C LYS A 180 -3.13 -0.39 7.51
N LEU A 181 -3.82 -1.30 8.19
CA LEU A 181 -3.61 -1.63 9.62
C LEU A 181 -3.36 -3.13 9.83
N ILE A 182 -4.04 -3.98 9.06
CA ILE A 182 -3.88 -5.43 9.08
C ILE A 182 -3.87 -5.90 7.63
N GLU A 183 -2.89 -6.72 7.29
CA GLU A 183 -2.71 -7.32 5.97
C GLU A 183 -2.55 -8.83 6.10
N GLU A 184 -3.07 -9.58 5.14
CA GLU A 184 -2.91 -11.03 5.11
C GLU A 184 -2.68 -11.59 3.69
N THR A 185 -2.05 -12.74 3.61
CA THR A 185 -1.87 -13.51 2.37
C THR A 185 -1.90 -15.01 2.68
N PRO A 186 -2.58 -15.81 1.84
CA PRO A 186 -3.43 -15.46 0.68
C PRO A 186 -4.70 -14.71 1.07
N ALA A 187 -5.27 -13.94 0.14
CA ALA A 187 -6.55 -13.27 0.35
C ALA A 187 -7.67 -14.28 0.66
N PRO A 188 -8.40 -14.13 1.78
CA PRO A 188 -9.50 -15.03 2.13
C PRO A 188 -10.63 -14.92 1.12
N LEU A 189 -11.39 -16.00 0.96
CA LEU A 189 -12.54 -16.13 0.06
C LEU A 189 -12.25 -15.93 -1.44
N PHE A 190 -10.98 -15.81 -1.84
CA PHE A 190 -10.62 -15.81 -3.26
C PHE A 190 -10.60 -17.24 -3.81
N SER A 191 -11.33 -17.46 -4.90
CA SER A 191 -11.20 -18.66 -5.70
C SER A 191 -9.86 -18.67 -6.47
N ASN A 192 -9.39 -19.85 -6.86
CA ASN A 192 -8.19 -19.96 -7.69
C ASN A 192 -8.32 -19.20 -9.02
N SER A 193 -9.53 -19.13 -9.59
CA SER A 193 -9.77 -18.38 -10.82
C SER A 193 -9.69 -16.87 -10.62
N GLN A 194 -10.21 -16.35 -9.53
CA GLN A 194 -10.08 -14.93 -9.19
C GLN A 194 -8.62 -14.55 -8.94
N ARG A 195 -7.88 -15.40 -8.18
CA ARG A 195 -6.44 -15.20 -7.94
C ARG A 195 -5.65 -15.19 -9.24
N ALA A 196 -5.89 -16.16 -10.13
CA ALA A 196 -5.23 -16.23 -11.43
C ALA A 196 -5.56 -14.99 -12.30
N ALA A 197 -6.81 -14.52 -12.30
CA ALA A 197 -7.20 -13.36 -13.08
C ALA A 197 -6.56 -12.05 -12.60
N ILE A 198 -6.52 -11.79 -11.29
CA ILE A 198 -5.94 -10.56 -10.74
C ILE A 198 -4.41 -10.55 -10.87
N THR A 199 -3.74 -11.71 -10.67
CA THR A 199 -2.29 -11.81 -10.83
C THR A 199 -1.88 -11.67 -12.29
N GLU A 200 -2.64 -12.22 -13.25
CA GLU A 200 -2.38 -12.02 -14.68
C GLU A 200 -2.62 -10.57 -15.12
N ALA A 201 -3.62 -9.90 -14.58
CA ALA A 201 -3.83 -8.47 -14.82
C ALA A 201 -2.64 -7.63 -14.34
N ALA A 202 -2.07 -7.94 -13.17
CA ALA A 202 -0.86 -7.28 -12.67
C ALA A 202 0.36 -7.55 -13.54
N LEU A 203 0.55 -8.80 -14.02
CA LEU A 203 1.63 -9.13 -14.95
C LEU A 203 1.46 -8.41 -16.29
N THR A 204 0.24 -8.34 -16.82
CA THR A 204 -0.07 -7.61 -18.05
C THR A 204 0.28 -6.13 -17.90
N ALA A 205 -0.10 -5.52 -16.78
CA ALA A 205 0.25 -4.15 -16.45
C ALA A 205 1.78 -3.97 -16.37
N ALA A 206 2.45 -4.79 -15.57
CA ALA A 206 3.89 -4.69 -15.34
C ALA A 206 4.70 -4.86 -16.64
N ARG A 207 4.39 -5.86 -17.45
CA ARG A 207 5.03 -6.08 -18.75
C ARG A 207 4.76 -4.92 -19.73
N GLY A 208 3.52 -4.43 -19.78
CA GLY A 208 3.11 -3.37 -20.70
C GLY A 208 3.73 -2.00 -20.41
N ILE A 209 4.18 -1.77 -19.16
CA ILE A 209 4.89 -0.53 -18.78
C ILE A 209 6.41 -0.71 -18.65
N GLY A 210 6.94 -1.92 -18.88
CA GLY A 210 8.36 -2.21 -18.75
C GLY A 210 8.84 -2.15 -17.30
N TYR A 211 8.04 -2.68 -16.36
CA TYR A 211 8.33 -2.62 -14.93
C TYR A 211 9.61 -3.38 -14.57
N GLN A 212 10.44 -2.77 -13.75
CA GLN A 212 11.67 -3.37 -13.21
C GLN A 212 11.71 -3.20 -11.71
N ASN A 213 12.40 -4.09 -11.03
CA ASN A 213 12.51 -4.18 -9.57
C ASN A 213 11.18 -4.55 -8.91
N ALA A 214 11.08 -4.42 -7.57
CA ALA A 214 9.88 -4.73 -6.83
C ALA A 214 8.84 -3.61 -6.92
N GLY A 215 7.58 -3.97 -7.04
CA GLY A 215 6.46 -3.05 -6.98
C GLY A 215 5.14 -3.77 -6.77
N THR A 216 4.09 -3.00 -6.59
CA THR A 216 2.77 -3.53 -6.25
C THR A 216 1.69 -2.85 -7.07
N PHE A 217 0.81 -3.66 -7.66
CA PHE A 217 -0.39 -3.19 -8.34
C PHE A 217 -1.58 -3.39 -7.41
N GLU A 218 -2.24 -2.31 -7.07
CA GLU A 218 -3.38 -2.30 -6.14
C GLU A 218 -4.70 -2.32 -6.90
N PHE A 219 -5.65 -3.11 -6.38
CA PHE A 219 -6.97 -3.30 -6.96
C PHE A 219 -8.07 -3.16 -5.91
N LEU A 220 -9.21 -2.62 -6.33
CA LEU A 220 -10.46 -2.74 -5.60
C LEU A 220 -11.23 -3.94 -6.15
N VAL A 221 -11.76 -4.76 -5.25
CA VAL A 221 -12.61 -5.90 -5.60
C VAL A 221 -14.01 -5.60 -5.10
N ASP A 222 -14.99 -5.66 -6.00
CA ASP A 222 -16.39 -5.40 -5.67
C ASP A 222 -17.07 -6.62 -5.00
N PRO A 223 -18.28 -6.48 -4.45
CA PRO A 223 -19.00 -7.60 -3.84
C PRO A 223 -19.30 -8.76 -4.81
N ASP A 224 -19.34 -8.52 -6.12
CA ASP A 224 -19.51 -9.55 -7.15
C ASP A 224 -18.19 -10.27 -7.49
N GLY A 225 -17.07 -9.87 -6.88
CA GLY A 225 -15.74 -10.43 -7.10
C GLY A 225 -15.04 -9.93 -8.36
N LYS A 226 -15.56 -8.88 -9.01
CA LYS A 226 -14.87 -8.18 -10.08
C LYS A 226 -13.81 -7.26 -9.48
N PHE A 227 -12.66 -7.16 -10.13
CA PHE A 227 -11.57 -6.32 -9.66
C PHE A 227 -11.26 -5.20 -10.66
N TYR A 228 -10.75 -4.09 -10.12
CA TYR A 228 -10.44 -2.89 -10.86
C TYR A 228 -9.15 -2.28 -10.33
N PHE A 229 -8.23 -1.98 -11.24
CA PHE A 229 -6.96 -1.32 -10.89
C PHE A 229 -7.22 0.03 -10.21
N MET A 230 -6.48 0.28 -9.15
CA MET A 230 -6.55 1.51 -8.36
C MET A 230 -5.29 2.37 -8.52
N GLU A 231 -4.12 1.81 -8.20
CA GLU A 231 -2.84 2.49 -8.32
C GLU A 231 -1.67 1.49 -8.37
N THR A 232 -0.48 1.99 -8.74
CA THR A 232 0.77 1.24 -8.68
C THR A 232 1.69 1.92 -7.66
N ASN A 233 2.19 1.14 -6.70
CA ASN A 233 3.27 1.59 -5.84
C ASN A 233 4.59 1.13 -6.42
N THR A 234 5.38 2.11 -6.90
CA THR A 234 6.64 1.88 -7.60
C THR A 234 7.82 1.71 -6.64
N ARG A 235 7.61 0.94 -5.57
CA ARG A 235 8.55 0.71 -4.47
C ARG A 235 8.20 -0.55 -3.70
N LEU A 236 9.05 -0.91 -2.75
CA LEU A 236 8.72 -1.90 -1.74
C LEU A 236 7.56 -1.41 -0.85
N GLN A 237 6.64 -2.29 -0.52
CA GLN A 237 5.54 -2.00 0.41
C GLN A 237 5.93 -2.33 1.86
N VAL A 238 5.25 -1.69 2.83
CA VAL A 238 5.45 -1.98 4.26
C VAL A 238 5.18 -3.45 4.55
N GLU A 239 4.10 -3.97 3.97
CA GLU A 239 3.55 -5.31 4.15
C GLU A 239 4.21 -6.41 3.28
N HIS A 240 5.38 -6.12 2.67
CA HIS A 240 6.10 -7.11 1.84
C HIS A 240 6.46 -8.38 2.61
N GLY A 241 6.69 -8.27 3.91
CA GLY A 241 7.16 -9.37 4.74
C GLY A 241 6.21 -10.56 4.81
N ILE A 242 4.88 -10.37 4.67
CA ILE A 242 3.95 -11.50 4.62
C ILE A 242 4.07 -12.29 3.32
N THR A 243 4.41 -11.63 2.21
CA THR A 243 4.74 -12.29 0.96
C THR A 243 6.02 -13.11 1.11
N GLU A 244 7.06 -12.57 1.75
CA GLU A 244 8.30 -13.29 2.02
C GLU A 244 8.06 -14.54 2.86
N MET A 245 7.27 -14.43 3.94
CA MET A 245 6.98 -15.54 4.83
C MET A 245 6.19 -16.66 4.17
N THR A 246 5.35 -16.37 3.17
CA THR A 246 4.57 -17.37 2.44
C THR A 246 5.30 -17.96 1.25
N THR A 247 6.16 -17.18 0.59
CA THR A 247 6.85 -17.61 -0.64
C THR A 247 8.27 -18.10 -0.41
N GLY A 248 8.89 -17.72 0.71
CA GLY A 248 10.28 -18.01 1.02
C GLY A 248 11.31 -17.16 0.25
N PHE A 249 10.86 -16.11 -0.45
CA PHE A 249 11.74 -15.18 -1.18
C PHE A 249 11.98 -13.91 -0.39
N ASP A 250 13.24 -13.54 -0.20
CA ASP A 250 13.64 -12.23 0.34
C ASP A 250 13.55 -11.17 -0.77
N LEU A 251 12.51 -10.34 -0.71
CA LEU A 251 12.26 -9.30 -1.71
C LEU A 251 13.33 -8.23 -1.76
N VAL A 252 13.93 -7.89 -0.61
CA VAL A 252 14.97 -6.88 -0.53
C VAL A 252 16.27 -7.40 -1.15
N GLU A 253 16.62 -8.66 -0.91
CA GLU A 253 17.73 -9.31 -1.59
C GLU A 253 17.53 -9.29 -3.11
N GLN A 254 16.33 -9.69 -3.56
CA GLN A 254 16.01 -9.70 -4.99
C GLN A 254 16.06 -8.29 -5.60
N GLN A 255 15.62 -7.27 -4.89
CA GLN A 255 15.74 -5.88 -5.33
C GLN A 255 17.20 -5.48 -5.58
N ILE A 256 18.10 -5.84 -4.67
CA ILE A 256 19.54 -5.54 -4.76
C ILE A 256 20.14 -6.31 -5.95
N ARG A 257 19.85 -7.59 -6.11
CA ARG A 257 20.33 -8.44 -7.21
C ARG A 257 19.89 -7.90 -8.58
N VAL A 258 18.60 -7.55 -8.72
CA VAL A 258 18.09 -6.93 -9.96
C VAL A 258 18.74 -5.58 -10.22
N ALA A 259 18.93 -4.76 -9.20
CA ALA A 259 19.60 -3.46 -9.36
C ALA A 259 21.08 -3.60 -9.78
N SER A 260 21.77 -4.66 -9.33
CA SER A 260 23.14 -4.99 -9.78
C SER A 260 23.19 -5.46 -11.25
N GLY A 261 22.05 -5.73 -11.87
CA GLY A 261 21.93 -6.17 -13.26
C GLY A 261 21.80 -7.67 -13.46
N GLU A 262 21.66 -8.44 -12.36
CA GLU A 262 21.41 -9.86 -12.43
C GLU A 262 20.02 -10.15 -13.03
N PRO A 263 19.87 -11.16 -13.89
CA PRO A 263 18.57 -11.64 -14.29
C PRO A 263 17.88 -12.35 -13.12
N LEU A 264 16.54 -12.38 -13.15
CA LEU A 264 15.80 -13.24 -12.23
C LEU A 264 16.20 -14.69 -12.47
N ASP A 265 16.70 -15.35 -11.43
CA ASP A 265 17.07 -16.77 -11.43
C ASP A 265 15.91 -17.70 -11.07
N ILE A 266 14.71 -17.14 -10.96
CA ILE A 266 13.45 -17.79 -10.60
C ILE A 266 12.41 -17.59 -11.69
N THR A 267 11.57 -18.59 -11.90
CA THR A 267 10.43 -18.51 -12.82
C THR A 267 9.12 -18.49 -12.04
N GLN A 268 8.01 -18.12 -12.68
CA GLN A 268 6.69 -18.11 -12.03
C GLN A 268 6.32 -19.49 -11.45
N SER A 269 6.76 -20.58 -12.08
CA SER A 269 6.47 -21.94 -11.62
C SER A 269 7.23 -22.36 -10.36
N ASP A 270 8.29 -21.65 -10.01
CA ASP A 270 9.10 -21.93 -8.81
C ASP A 270 8.46 -21.36 -7.55
N ILE A 271 7.56 -20.38 -7.71
CA ILE A 271 6.93 -19.66 -6.61
C ILE A 271 5.68 -20.42 -6.18
N ARG A 272 5.71 -20.99 -4.98
CA ARG A 272 4.61 -21.75 -4.40
C ARG A 272 4.32 -21.23 -2.98
N PRO A 273 3.31 -20.38 -2.80
CA PRO A 273 2.94 -19.91 -1.48
C PRO A 273 2.56 -21.10 -0.59
N GLN A 274 3.02 -21.07 0.66
CA GLN A 274 2.73 -22.07 1.67
C GLN A 274 2.13 -21.40 2.91
N GLY A 275 1.16 -22.05 3.53
CA GLY A 275 0.53 -21.58 4.74
C GLY A 275 -0.25 -20.29 4.57
N HIS A 276 -0.27 -19.50 5.63
CA HIS A 276 -0.95 -18.21 5.71
C HIS A 276 -0.13 -17.24 6.57
N SER A 277 0.06 -16.03 6.08
CA SER A 277 0.75 -14.98 6.83
C SER A 277 -0.16 -13.78 7.08
N LEU A 278 0.06 -13.14 8.20
CA LEU A 278 -0.72 -12.01 8.69
C LEU A 278 0.24 -10.96 9.28
N GLU A 279 0.06 -9.70 8.92
CA GLU A 279 0.80 -8.56 9.48
C GLU A 279 -0.16 -7.63 10.22
N VAL A 280 0.30 -7.05 11.32
CA VAL A 280 -0.34 -5.91 11.99
C VAL A 280 0.67 -4.79 12.15
N ARG A 281 0.23 -3.56 11.90
CA ARG A 281 1.05 -2.36 12.07
C ARG A 281 0.85 -1.79 13.46
N ILE A 282 1.91 -1.78 14.26
CA ILE A 282 1.88 -1.19 15.62
C ILE A 282 2.17 0.30 15.50
N CYS A 283 1.17 1.10 15.79
CA CYS A 283 1.24 2.55 15.77
C CYS A 283 1.17 3.12 17.18
N ALA A 284 1.97 4.14 17.45
CA ALA A 284 1.93 4.94 18.68
C ALA A 284 0.71 5.87 18.65
N GLU A 285 -0.48 5.32 18.90
CA GLU A 285 -1.78 5.98 18.82
C GLU A 285 -2.70 5.53 19.95
N ASP A 286 -3.57 6.42 20.36
CA ASP A 286 -4.68 6.07 21.25
C ASP A 286 -5.63 5.10 20.52
N PRO A 287 -5.97 3.94 21.08
CA PRO A 287 -6.73 2.89 20.39
C PRO A 287 -8.17 3.25 20.03
N ASP A 288 -8.74 4.25 20.68
CA ASP A 288 -10.13 4.67 20.48
C ASP A 288 -10.24 5.90 19.56
N SER A 289 -9.46 6.94 19.85
CA SER A 289 -9.46 8.19 19.08
C SER A 289 -8.50 8.19 17.89
N PHE A 290 -7.51 7.28 17.90
CA PHE A 290 -6.40 7.21 16.95
C PHE A 290 -5.59 8.51 16.84
N LEU A 291 -5.56 9.27 17.91
CA LEU A 291 -4.65 10.42 18.01
C LEU A 291 -3.24 9.91 18.32
N PRO A 292 -2.20 10.55 17.75
CA PRO A 292 -0.81 10.20 18.04
C PRO A 292 -0.54 10.23 19.54
N SER A 293 0.21 9.25 20.03
CA SER A 293 0.64 9.10 21.43
C SER A 293 2.17 9.09 21.52
N PRO A 294 2.85 10.22 21.28
CA PRO A 294 4.30 10.32 21.43
C PRO A 294 4.70 10.21 22.90
N GLY A 295 5.93 9.78 23.15
CA GLY A 295 6.47 9.68 24.52
C GLY A 295 7.58 8.68 24.66
N LEU A 296 8.05 8.52 25.90
CA LEU A 296 9.10 7.57 26.24
C LEU A 296 8.53 6.14 26.29
N LEU A 297 9.11 5.24 25.54
CA LEU A 297 8.78 3.82 25.53
C LEU A 297 9.50 3.14 26.74
N SER A 298 8.79 2.98 27.85
CA SER A 298 9.39 2.48 29.11
C SER A 298 9.62 0.97 29.12
N ASP A 299 8.78 0.19 28.42
CA ASP A 299 8.99 -1.24 28.20
C ASP A 299 8.60 -1.62 26.76
N TRP A 300 9.36 -2.55 26.19
CA TRP A 300 9.15 -3.09 24.83
C TRP A 300 9.52 -4.57 24.83
N SER A 301 8.53 -5.42 24.85
CA SER A 301 8.70 -6.87 24.80
C SER A 301 7.59 -7.50 23.95
N ILE A 302 7.96 -8.06 22.83
CA ILE A 302 7.05 -8.80 21.94
C ILE A 302 7.50 -10.25 21.91
N PRO A 303 6.59 -11.22 22.10
CA PRO A 303 6.93 -12.64 22.00
C PRO A 303 7.65 -12.98 20.70
N SER A 304 8.65 -13.84 20.79
CA SER A 304 9.39 -14.39 19.66
C SER A 304 9.16 -15.90 19.56
N GLY A 305 9.38 -16.48 18.40
CA GLY A 305 9.24 -17.91 18.19
C GLY A 305 9.08 -18.26 16.72
N ASP A 306 8.89 -19.54 16.45
CA ASP A 306 8.70 -20.02 15.09
C ASP A 306 7.45 -19.40 14.46
N GLY A 307 7.61 -18.87 13.22
CA GLY A 307 6.56 -18.17 12.49
C GLY A 307 6.17 -16.81 13.10
N ILE A 308 6.99 -16.22 13.98
CA ILE A 308 6.83 -14.83 14.47
C ILE A 308 8.03 -14.02 14.01
N ARG A 309 7.76 -12.94 13.26
CA ARG A 309 8.76 -11.94 12.82
C ARG A 309 8.33 -10.57 13.34
N VAL A 310 9.23 -9.87 13.98
CA VAL A 310 9.01 -8.51 14.48
C VAL A 310 10.01 -7.58 13.82
N GLU A 311 9.50 -6.59 13.12
CA GLU A 311 10.30 -5.53 12.54
C GLU A 311 10.00 -4.23 13.30
N SER A 312 10.96 -3.76 14.06
CA SER A 312 10.81 -2.61 14.96
C SER A 312 11.82 -1.53 14.67
N GLY A 313 11.33 -0.28 14.61
CA GLY A 313 12.14 0.92 14.58
C GLY A 313 12.48 1.46 15.97
N VAL A 314 11.99 0.81 17.03
CA VAL A 314 12.12 1.26 18.42
C VAL A 314 12.50 0.12 19.35
N ARG A 315 12.99 0.50 20.54
CA ARG A 315 13.28 -0.39 21.67
C ARG A 315 12.93 0.30 22.98
N ALA A 316 12.91 -0.43 24.08
CA ALA A 316 12.74 0.17 25.41
C ALA A 316 13.79 1.27 25.65
N GLY A 317 13.34 2.41 26.17
CA GLY A 317 14.16 3.60 26.41
C GLY A 317 14.18 4.61 25.24
N ASP A 318 13.66 4.27 24.07
CA ASP A 318 13.57 5.22 22.96
C ASP A 318 12.38 6.19 23.17
N GLU A 319 12.52 7.40 22.65
CA GLU A 319 11.45 8.41 22.62
C GLU A 319 10.74 8.37 21.25
N VAL A 320 9.46 8.07 21.23
CA VAL A 320 8.62 8.15 20.05
C VAL A 320 8.19 9.60 19.83
N SER A 321 8.62 10.19 18.73
CA SER A 321 8.36 11.60 18.43
C SER A 321 7.06 11.80 17.64
N SER A 322 6.51 13.02 17.69
CA SER A 322 5.36 13.45 16.87
C SER A 322 5.73 13.98 15.49
N TYR A 323 7.01 13.97 15.13
CA TYR A 323 7.49 14.57 13.87
C TYR A 323 7.38 13.65 12.65
N PHE A 324 7.18 12.35 12.88
CA PHE A 324 7.12 11.32 11.85
C PHE A 324 5.81 10.53 11.95
N ASP A 325 5.64 9.58 11.05
CA ASP A 325 4.53 8.64 11.07
C ASP A 325 4.49 7.88 12.40
N PRO A 326 3.30 7.59 12.96
CA PRO A 326 3.17 6.88 14.23
C PRO A 326 3.54 5.41 14.17
N LEU A 327 3.81 4.84 13.00
CA LEU A 327 4.24 3.44 12.84
C LEU A 327 5.59 3.21 13.54
N ILE A 328 5.60 2.36 14.56
CA ILE A 328 6.82 2.05 15.35
C ILE A 328 7.33 0.64 15.13
N ALA A 329 6.43 -0.27 14.76
CA ALA A 329 6.79 -1.65 14.43
C ALA A 329 5.70 -2.32 13.62
N LYS A 330 6.03 -3.48 13.07
CA LYS A 330 5.08 -4.43 12.52
C LYS A 330 5.36 -5.83 13.06
N ILE A 331 4.31 -6.57 13.33
CA ILE A 331 4.35 -7.94 13.80
C ILE A 331 3.77 -8.81 12.68
N LEU A 332 4.56 -9.77 12.23
CA LEU A 332 4.19 -10.68 11.16
C LEU A 332 4.11 -12.10 11.75
N ILE A 333 3.07 -12.82 11.35
CA ILE A 333 2.85 -14.20 11.74
C ILE A 333 2.77 -15.07 10.50
N HIS A 334 3.34 -16.26 10.59
CA HIS A 334 3.13 -17.34 9.62
C HIS A 334 2.67 -18.61 10.33
N ALA A 335 1.73 -19.32 9.72
CA ALA A 335 1.23 -20.61 10.18
C ALA A 335 0.73 -21.46 9.00
N ASP A 336 0.45 -22.74 9.22
CA ASP A 336 -0.02 -23.68 8.19
C ASP A 336 -1.36 -23.30 7.58
N GLY A 337 -2.16 -22.44 8.25
CA GLY A 337 -3.43 -21.98 7.77
C GLY A 337 -3.93 -20.74 8.50
N ARG A 338 -4.98 -20.12 7.93
CA ARG A 338 -5.51 -18.83 8.36
C ARG A 338 -5.93 -18.78 9.83
N SER A 339 -6.71 -19.75 10.30
CA SER A 339 -7.16 -19.80 11.71
C SER A 339 -5.96 -19.87 12.67
N ALA A 340 -4.98 -20.72 12.37
CA ALA A 340 -3.78 -20.84 13.18
C ALA A 340 -2.94 -19.53 13.19
N ALA A 341 -2.89 -18.81 12.04
CA ALA A 341 -2.23 -17.51 11.96
C ALA A 341 -2.94 -16.46 12.82
N ILE A 342 -4.28 -16.40 12.78
CA ILE A 342 -5.08 -15.50 13.61
C ILE A 342 -4.88 -15.80 15.10
N ASP A 343 -4.97 -17.08 15.51
CA ASP A 343 -4.81 -17.49 16.92
C ASP A 343 -3.40 -17.15 17.42
N LYS A 344 -2.37 -17.39 16.61
CA LYS A 344 -0.99 -17.03 16.92
C LYS A 344 -0.81 -15.51 17.04
N MET A 345 -1.40 -14.71 16.13
CA MET A 345 -1.35 -13.25 16.22
C MET A 345 -2.05 -12.75 17.50
N LEU A 346 -3.25 -13.23 17.79
CA LEU A 346 -3.96 -12.88 19.02
C LEU A 346 -3.16 -13.22 20.28
N SER A 347 -2.55 -14.41 20.32
CA SER A 347 -1.69 -14.81 21.41
C SER A 347 -0.47 -13.89 21.54
N THR A 348 0.18 -13.55 20.42
CA THR A 348 1.34 -12.64 20.40
C THR A 348 0.97 -11.25 20.90
N LEU A 349 -0.14 -10.68 20.43
CA LEU A 349 -0.60 -9.34 20.82
C LEU A 349 -1.01 -9.27 22.31
N ARG A 350 -1.68 -10.30 22.83
CA ARG A 350 -2.09 -10.35 24.24
C ARG A 350 -0.92 -10.49 25.21
N ASN A 351 0.18 -11.07 24.77
CA ASN A 351 1.40 -11.24 25.58
C ASN A 351 2.46 -10.17 25.27
N ALA A 352 2.22 -9.27 24.33
CA ALA A 352 3.10 -8.14 24.09
C ALA A 352 3.02 -7.11 25.23
N ARG A 353 4.18 -6.59 25.63
CA ARG A 353 4.28 -5.50 26.61
C ARG A 353 4.89 -4.28 25.94
N ILE A 354 4.08 -3.24 25.82
CA ILE A 354 4.45 -1.95 25.24
C ILE A 354 3.94 -0.89 26.21
N GLU A 355 4.85 -0.28 26.96
CA GLU A 355 4.51 0.64 28.05
C GLU A 355 5.12 2.03 27.85
N GLY A 356 4.50 3.04 28.44
CA GLY A 356 4.91 4.44 28.36
C GLY A 356 4.18 5.26 27.31
N ILE A 357 3.64 4.60 26.27
CA ILE A 357 2.82 5.20 25.23
C ILE A 357 1.56 4.38 25.01
N LYS A 358 0.55 4.95 24.37
CA LYS A 358 -0.59 4.19 23.88
C LYS A 358 -0.31 3.65 22.49
N THR A 359 -0.87 2.47 22.19
CA THR A 359 -0.77 1.84 20.89
C THR A 359 -2.12 1.34 20.38
N ASN A 360 -2.22 1.08 19.10
CA ASN A 360 -3.40 0.51 18.45
C ASN A 360 -3.54 -1.02 18.65
N VAL A 361 -2.75 -1.65 19.50
CA VAL A 361 -2.84 -3.10 19.83
C VAL A 361 -4.27 -3.51 20.25
N PRO A 362 -4.99 -2.78 21.12
CA PRO A 362 -6.37 -3.13 21.46
C PRO A 362 -7.32 -3.15 20.24
N PHE A 363 -7.13 -2.24 19.29
CA PHE A 363 -7.90 -2.25 18.04
C PHE A 363 -7.61 -3.52 17.22
N HIS A 364 -6.35 -3.92 17.10
CA HIS A 364 -5.99 -5.14 16.37
C HIS A 364 -6.63 -6.38 16.97
N ILE A 365 -6.60 -6.52 18.29
CA ILE A 365 -7.25 -7.64 18.99
C ILE A 365 -8.76 -7.64 18.67
N LYS A 366 -9.44 -6.49 18.81
CA LYS A 366 -10.86 -6.33 18.50
C LYS A 366 -11.18 -6.68 17.04
N ALA A 367 -10.32 -6.26 16.12
CA ALA A 367 -10.51 -6.54 14.69
C ALA A 367 -10.36 -8.03 14.39
N LEU A 368 -9.30 -8.66 14.89
CA LEU A 368 -9.02 -10.09 14.69
C LEU A 368 -10.08 -11.00 15.33
N GLU A 369 -10.71 -10.59 16.44
CA GLU A 369 -11.79 -11.32 17.11
C GLU A 369 -13.15 -11.11 16.46
N SER A 370 -13.31 -10.11 15.59
CA SER A 370 -14.60 -9.84 14.95
C SER A 370 -15.01 -10.97 14.01
N GLU A 371 -16.31 -11.29 14.01
CA GLU A 371 -16.88 -12.34 13.15
C GLU A 371 -16.48 -12.13 11.68
N ARG A 372 -16.61 -10.91 11.18
CA ARG A 372 -16.25 -10.55 9.78
C ARG A 372 -14.79 -10.80 9.45
N PHE A 373 -13.87 -10.59 10.39
CA PHE A 373 -12.47 -10.90 10.16
C PHE A 373 -12.26 -12.42 10.21
N GLN A 374 -12.85 -13.10 11.18
CA GLN A 374 -12.72 -14.54 11.36
C GLN A 374 -13.22 -15.32 10.12
N ASP A 375 -14.36 -14.95 9.55
CA ASP A 375 -14.93 -15.60 8.37
C ASP A 375 -14.34 -15.08 7.04
N GLY A 376 -13.54 -14.00 7.06
CA GLY A 376 -12.91 -13.40 5.89
C GLY A 376 -13.82 -12.49 5.06
N SER A 377 -15.04 -12.18 5.54
CA SER A 377 -16.02 -11.35 4.81
C SER A 377 -15.86 -9.84 5.01
N TYR A 378 -14.76 -9.42 5.60
CA TYR A 378 -14.50 -8.01 5.86
C TYR A 378 -14.19 -7.22 4.57
N THR A 379 -14.45 -5.92 4.64
CA THR A 379 -14.24 -4.94 3.58
C THR A 379 -13.45 -3.75 4.12
N THR A 380 -13.19 -2.76 3.28
CA THR A 380 -12.56 -1.49 3.68
C THR A 380 -13.35 -0.73 4.75
N GLN A 381 -14.57 -1.16 5.08
CA GLN A 381 -15.41 -0.56 6.10
C GLN A 381 -15.19 -1.13 7.51
N LEU A 382 -14.45 -2.24 7.66
CA LEU A 382 -14.35 -2.95 8.95
C LEU A 382 -13.88 -2.03 10.09
N ALA A 383 -12.80 -1.28 9.89
CA ALA A 383 -12.29 -0.42 10.94
C ALA A 383 -13.29 0.65 11.37
N ALA A 384 -14.01 1.26 10.43
CA ALA A 384 -15.04 2.24 10.72
C ALA A 384 -16.22 1.62 11.51
N GLN A 385 -16.62 0.40 11.16
CA GLN A 385 -17.69 -0.33 11.85
C GLN A 385 -17.31 -0.68 13.29
N LEU A 386 -16.06 -1.08 13.53
CA LEU A 386 -15.56 -1.43 14.86
C LEU A 386 -15.35 -0.23 15.78
N THR A 387 -15.16 0.96 15.21
CA THR A 387 -14.91 2.20 15.96
C THR A 387 -16.13 3.13 16.03
N ALA A 388 -17.22 2.78 15.34
CA ALA A 388 -18.48 3.52 15.48
C ALA A 388 -18.99 3.45 16.92
N PRO A 389 -19.53 4.54 17.49
CA PRO A 389 -20.19 4.49 18.77
C PRO A 389 -21.38 3.50 18.71
N PRO A 390 -21.67 2.79 19.79
CA PRO A 390 -22.84 1.92 19.82
C PRO A 390 -24.09 2.75 19.49
N SER A 391 -24.91 2.22 18.57
CA SER A 391 -26.16 2.83 18.11
C SER A 391 -27.23 2.88 19.19
#